data_3067de8430710de88e607e41503737a1
#
_entry.id   3067de8430710de88e607e41503737a1
#
_cell.length_a   1.000
_cell.length_b   1.000
_cell.length_c   1.000
_cell.angle_alpha   90.00
_cell.angle_beta   90.00
_cell.angle_gamma   90.00
#
_symmetry.space_group_name_H-M   'P 1'
#
loop_
_entity.id
_entity.type
_entity.pdbx_description
1 polymer ?
#
loop_
_entity_poly.entity_id
_entity_poly.type
_entity_poly.pdbx_seq_one_letter_code
_entity_poly.pdbx_strand_id
1 'polypeptide(L)'
;MIRIEHLQKSFKNQKILKDINMQLEEGKVYVLIAPNGTGKTTLLSILAGLTTPDSGTISFEGEIKKKGFSIVLSGERNLYMKNTVQENLLYLCVLKGMNTQEALRNIEREKENFPLYESVRDKVVETLSYGQKRLIALMSAIVSGESCIIIDEATDGLDVSNRKILGNAIRKAVKGRIVLVVAHDLTFASQVADCLVFMKDGCLTEIQENNGEPEIEKMYEQLYSEEGGR
;
A
#
# COMPACT_ATOMS: atom_id res chain seq x y z
N MET A 1 -14.45 7.35 2.03
CA MET A 1 -14.18 6.64 3.30
C MET A 1 -14.30 5.14 3.10
N ILE A 2 -13.44 4.33 3.76
CA ILE A 2 -13.57 2.86 3.86
C ILE A 2 -13.87 2.54 5.31
N ARG A 3 -14.89 1.72 5.57
CA ARG A 3 -15.25 1.24 6.90
C ARG A 3 -15.23 -0.27 6.92
N ILE A 4 -14.55 -0.85 7.88
CA ILE A 4 -14.41 -2.28 8.13
C ILE A 4 -15.01 -2.54 9.50
N GLU A 5 -15.95 -3.48 9.60
CA GLU A 5 -16.67 -3.78 10.84
C GLU A 5 -16.72 -5.29 11.06
N HIS A 6 -16.22 -5.71 12.22
CA HIS A 6 -16.23 -7.09 12.71
C HIS A 6 -15.69 -8.14 11.72
N LEU A 7 -14.66 -7.74 10.92
CA LEU A 7 -14.12 -8.59 9.88
C LEU A 7 -13.37 -9.78 10.48
N GLN A 8 -13.73 -10.99 10.05
CA GLN A 8 -13.10 -12.22 10.49
C GLN A 8 -12.67 -13.06 9.30
N LYS A 9 -11.56 -13.79 9.47
CA LYS A 9 -11.07 -14.74 8.48
C LYS A 9 -10.32 -15.88 9.13
N SER A 10 -10.66 -17.10 8.72
CA SER A 10 -9.97 -18.32 9.12
C SER A 10 -9.50 -19.09 7.88
N PHE A 11 -8.42 -19.81 7.99
CA PHE A 11 -7.99 -20.81 7.02
C PHE A 11 -7.88 -22.15 7.71
N LYS A 12 -8.60 -23.15 7.22
CA LYS A 12 -8.77 -24.44 7.90
C LYS A 12 -9.29 -24.20 9.33
N ASN A 13 -8.53 -24.57 10.35
CA ASN A 13 -8.91 -24.43 11.75
C ASN A 13 -8.19 -23.27 12.46
N GLN A 14 -7.45 -22.44 11.72
CA GLN A 14 -6.70 -21.31 12.29
C GLN A 14 -7.41 -19.98 11.99
N LYS A 15 -7.81 -19.27 13.04
CA LYS A 15 -8.38 -17.93 12.94
C LYS A 15 -7.25 -16.92 12.75
N ILE A 16 -7.19 -16.29 11.57
CA ILE A 16 -6.15 -15.33 11.19
C ILE A 16 -6.59 -13.90 11.53
N LEU A 17 -7.80 -13.51 11.15
CA LEU A 17 -8.41 -12.25 11.54
C LEU A 17 -9.55 -12.54 12.49
N LYS A 18 -9.52 -11.93 13.69
CA LYS A 18 -10.45 -12.27 14.77
C LYS A 18 -11.63 -11.32 14.88
N ASP A 19 -11.37 -10.02 14.83
CA ASP A 19 -12.37 -8.95 14.90
C ASP A 19 -11.73 -7.64 14.44
N ILE A 20 -11.59 -7.47 13.14
CA ILE A 20 -10.97 -6.29 12.56
C ILE A 20 -12.01 -5.19 12.42
N ASN A 21 -11.77 -4.07 13.08
CA ASN A 21 -12.54 -2.85 12.99
C ASN A 21 -11.60 -1.71 12.59
N MET A 22 -11.92 -0.97 11.51
CA MET A 22 -11.05 0.09 10.99
C MET A 22 -11.84 1.07 10.14
N GLN A 23 -11.54 2.35 10.28
CA GLN A 23 -12.08 3.39 9.41
C GLN A 23 -10.95 4.16 8.77
N LEU A 24 -10.98 4.28 7.43
CA LEU A 24 -9.99 4.99 6.64
C LEU A 24 -10.64 6.16 5.91
N GLU A 25 -10.06 7.36 6.08
CA GLU A 25 -10.55 8.61 5.51
C GLU A 25 -9.68 9.06 4.33
N GLU A 26 -10.27 9.77 3.39
CA GLU A 26 -9.53 10.35 2.26
C GLU A 26 -8.55 11.43 2.75
N GLY A 27 -7.45 11.57 2.04
CA GLY A 27 -6.41 12.56 2.35
C GLY A 27 -5.43 12.13 3.43
N LYS A 28 -5.49 10.87 3.90
CA LYS A 28 -4.60 10.35 4.93
C LYS A 28 -3.79 9.14 4.44
N VAL A 29 -2.53 9.07 4.89
CA VAL A 29 -1.66 7.89 4.80
C VAL A 29 -1.76 7.11 6.10
N TYR A 30 -2.27 5.90 6.02
CA TYR A 30 -2.29 4.94 7.12
C TYR A 30 -1.12 3.98 6.98
N VAL A 31 -0.35 3.78 8.03
CA VAL A 31 0.71 2.76 8.04
C VAL A 31 0.34 1.65 9.02
N LEU A 32 0.21 0.45 8.49
CA LEU A 32 -0.02 -0.78 9.26
C LEU A 32 1.33 -1.41 9.60
N ILE A 33 1.61 -1.48 10.90
CA ILE A 33 2.85 -2.04 11.45
C ILE A 33 2.51 -3.35 12.17
N ALA A 34 3.22 -4.42 11.85
CA ALA A 34 3.07 -5.67 12.56
C ALA A 34 4.17 -6.68 12.19
N PRO A 35 4.53 -7.62 13.07
CA PRO A 35 5.39 -8.75 12.76
C PRO A 35 4.85 -9.64 11.63
N ASN A 36 5.71 -10.50 11.08
CA ASN A 36 5.29 -11.47 10.08
C ASN A 36 4.32 -12.51 10.67
N GLY A 37 3.39 -13.00 9.86
CA GLY A 37 2.41 -14.01 10.28
C GLY A 37 1.19 -13.48 11.04
N THR A 38 1.07 -12.18 11.32
CA THR A 38 -0.05 -11.58 12.08
C THR A 38 -1.36 -11.47 11.29
N GLY A 39 -1.34 -11.69 9.95
CA GLY A 39 -2.53 -11.60 9.10
C GLY A 39 -2.60 -10.37 8.18
N LYS A 40 -1.55 -9.53 8.10
CA LYS A 40 -1.49 -8.34 7.21
C LYS A 40 -1.89 -8.66 5.79
N THR A 41 -1.22 -9.63 5.16
CA THR A 41 -1.49 -10.04 3.77
C THR A 41 -2.93 -10.53 3.59
N THR A 42 -3.49 -11.21 4.59
CA THR A 42 -4.89 -11.64 4.57
C THR A 42 -5.84 -10.45 4.58
N LEU A 43 -5.59 -9.47 5.44
CA LEU A 43 -6.39 -8.23 5.49
C LEU A 43 -6.30 -7.47 4.16
N LEU A 44 -5.09 -7.28 3.62
CA LEU A 44 -4.90 -6.63 2.31
C LEU A 44 -5.59 -7.37 1.17
N SER A 45 -5.53 -8.72 1.16
CA SER A 45 -6.18 -9.55 0.15
C SER A 45 -7.71 -9.43 0.20
N ILE A 46 -8.28 -9.27 1.40
CA ILE A 46 -9.72 -9.05 1.56
C ILE A 46 -10.09 -7.64 1.09
N LEU A 47 -9.34 -6.61 1.48
CA LEU A 47 -9.53 -5.24 1.01
C LEU A 47 -9.43 -5.15 -0.52
N ALA A 48 -8.51 -5.90 -1.11
CA ALA A 48 -8.33 -6.00 -2.55
C ALA A 48 -9.41 -6.84 -3.28
N GLY A 49 -10.36 -7.44 -2.55
CA GLY A 49 -11.37 -8.32 -3.13
C GLY A 49 -10.83 -9.64 -3.68
N LEU A 50 -9.57 -10.00 -3.36
CA LEU A 50 -8.94 -11.25 -3.77
C LEU A 50 -9.34 -12.43 -2.89
N THR A 51 -9.85 -12.15 -1.69
CA THR A 51 -10.31 -13.15 -0.71
C THR A 51 -11.57 -12.63 -0.04
N THR A 52 -12.57 -13.51 0.16
CA THR A 52 -13.78 -13.16 0.90
C THR A 52 -13.58 -13.36 2.40
N PRO A 53 -14.06 -12.45 3.26
CA PRO A 53 -14.09 -12.68 4.71
C PRO A 53 -15.09 -13.78 5.06
N ASP A 54 -14.93 -14.36 6.24
CA ASP A 54 -15.90 -15.36 6.77
C ASP A 54 -17.10 -14.67 7.42
N SER A 55 -16.88 -13.48 8.01
CA SER A 55 -17.92 -12.61 8.57
C SER A 55 -17.44 -11.16 8.63
N GLY A 56 -18.35 -10.25 8.96
CA GLY A 56 -18.10 -8.81 8.99
C GLY A 56 -18.40 -8.15 7.66
N THR A 57 -18.23 -6.82 7.61
CA THR A 57 -18.57 -6.01 6.43
C THR A 57 -17.44 -5.05 6.08
N ILE A 58 -17.32 -4.76 4.78
CA ILE A 58 -16.51 -3.68 4.27
C ILE A 58 -17.41 -2.78 3.44
N SER A 59 -17.51 -1.53 3.82
CA SER A 59 -18.28 -0.53 3.09
C SER A 59 -17.37 0.55 2.51
N PHE A 60 -17.70 0.98 1.30
CA PHE A 60 -16.99 2.02 0.57
C PHE A 60 -17.93 3.19 0.32
N GLU A 61 -17.51 4.39 0.69
CA GLU A 61 -18.28 5.61 0.53
C GLU A 61 -17.56 6.64 -0.35
N GLY A 62 -18.30 7.56 -0.97
CA GLY A 62 -17.74 8.62 -1.80
C GLY A 62 -17.14 8.12 -3.12
N GLU A 63 -16.06 8.75 -3.56
CA GLU A 63 -15.37 8.45 -4.82
C GLU A 63 -14.76 7.04 -4.87
N ILE A 64 -14.40 6.47 -3.71
CA ILE A 64 -13.82 5.11 -3.62
C ILE A 64 -14.78 4.05 -4.15
N LYS A 65 -16.08 4.23 -3.89
CA LYS A 65 -17.11 3.32 -4.42
C LYS A 65 -17.15 3.30 -5.96
N LYS A 66 -16.75 4.40 -6.59
CA LYS A 66 -16.80 4.57 -8.05
C LYS A 66 -15.50 4.15 -8.72
N LYS A 67 -14.35 4.48 -8.10
CA LYS A 67 -13.03 4.33 -8.72
C LYS A 67 -12.26 3.07 -8.28
N GLY A 68 -12.62 2.49 -7.10
CA GLY A 68 -11.96 1.29 -6.62
C GLY A 68 -10.58 1.54 -6.00
N PHE A 69 -9.70 0.55 -6.07
CA PHE A 69 -8.37 0.58 -5.48
C PHE A 69 -7.31 -0.06 -6.37
N SER A 70 -6.06 0.38 -6.17
CA SER A 70 -4.85 -0.24 -6.70
C SER A 70 -4.05 -0.86 -5.58
N ILE A 71 -3.42 -2.01 -5.85
CA ILE A 71 -2.54 -2.68 -4.90
C ILE A 71 -1.14 -2.83 -5.49
N VAL A 72 -0.14 -2.45 -4.72
CA VAL A 72 1.28 -2.69 -4.99
C VAL A 72 1.72 -3.81 -4.06
N LEU A 73 1.79 -5.03 -4.56
CA LEU A 73 2.21 -6.21 -3.80
C LEU A 73 3.72 -6.21 -3.58
N SER A 74 4.17 -6.92 -2.55
CA SER A 74 5.58 -7.27 -2.37
C SER A 74 6.10 -8.10 -3.55
N GLY A 75 7.41 -8.02 -3.81
CA GLY A 75 8.06 -8.73 -4.91
C GLY A 75 7.81 -8.09 -6.29
N GLU A 76 7.98 -8.89 -7.35
CA GLU A 76 8.00 -8.42 -8.75
C GLU A 76 6.68 -8.65 -9.53
N ARG A 77 5.57 -8.92 -8.82
CA ARG A 77 4.29 -9.35 -9.43
C ARG A 77 3.43 -8.21 -9.99
N ASN A 78 3.87 -6.97 -9.84
CA ASN A 78 3.06 -5.78 -10.17
C ASN A 78 3.17 -5.36 -11.64
N LEU A 79 4.13 -5.86 -12.37
CA LEU A 79 4.47 -5.41 -13.71
C LEU A 79 4.65 -6.59 -14.68
N TYR A 80 4.36 -6.34 -15.94
CA TYR A 80 4.61 -7.29 -17.05
C TYR A 80 6.07 -7.19 -17.47
N MET A 81 6.87 -8.19 -17.14
CA MET A 81 8.33 -8.18 -17.26
C MET A 81 8.86 -8.00 -18.68
N LYS A 82 8.12 -8.48 -19.69
CA LYS A 82 8.53 -8.43 -21.10
C LYS A 82 8.11 -7.16 -21.82
N ASN A 83 7.33 -6.31 -21.18
CA ASN A 83 6.89 -5.03 -21.71
C ASN A 83 7.83 -3.91 -21.25
N THR A 84 7.85 -2.80 -21.99
CA THR A 84 8.53 -1.59 -21.54
C THR A 84 7.80 -0.97 -20.34
N VAL A 85 8.47 -0.07 -19.64
CA VAL A 85 7.85 0.68 -18.53
C VAL A 85 6.63 1.46 -19.02
N GLN A 86 6.75 2.18 -20.13
CA GLN A 86 5.63 2.95 -20.69
C GLN A 86 4.45 2.08 -21.09
N GLU A 87 4.69 0.94 -21.72
CA GLU A 87 3.63 -0.03 -22.06
C GLU A 87 2.93 -0.55 -20.81
N ASN A 88 3.68 -0.85 -19.72
CA ASN A 88 3.10 -1.26 -18.45
C ASN A 88 2.16 -0.20 -17.88
N LEU A 89 2.61 1.06 -17.80
CA LEU A 89 1.79 2.15 -17.26
C LEU A 89 0.51 2.35 -18.08
N LEU A 90 0.62 2.38 -19.41
CA LEU A 90 -0.53 2.51 -20.31
C LEU A 90 -1.49 1.33 -20.17
N TYR A 91 -0.97 0.11 -20.20
CA TYR A 91 -1.78 -1.10 -20.09
C TYR A 91 -2.58 -1.16 -18.79
N LEU A 92 -1.95 -0.88 -17.66
CA LEU A 92 -2.62 -0.88 -16.34
C LEU A 92 -3.69 0.21 -16.25
N CYS A 93 -3.46 1.40 -16.82
CA CYS A 93 -4.49 2.44 -16.91
C CYS A 93 -5.68 1.99 -17.76
N VAL A 94 -5.43 1.38 -18.92
CA VAL A 94 -6.49 0.91 -19.82
C VAL A 94 -7.29 -0.23 -19.18
N LEU A 95 -6.65 -1.15 -18.45
CA LEU A 95 -7.36 -2.18 -17.67
C LEU A 95 -8.32 -1.62 -16.63
N LYS A 96 -8.04 -0.40 -16.13
CA LYS A 96 -8.92 0.35 -15.21
C LYS A 96 -9.98 1.20 -15.93
N GLY A 97 -10.14 1.02 -17.24
CA GLY A 97 -11.15 1.70 -18.04
C GLY A 97 -10.75 3.10 -18.53
N MET A 98 -9.50 3.50 -18.35
CA MET A 98 -8.99 4.79 -18.79
C MET A 98 -8.66 4.73 -20.29
N ASN A 99 -8.97 5.79 -21.04
CA ASN A 99 -8.50 5.87 -22.42
C ASN A 99 -7.02 6.26 -22.50
N THR A 100 -6.36 5.94 -23.62
CA THR A 100 -4.91 6.14 -23.80
C THR A 100 -4.49 7.61 -23.63
N GLN A 101 -5.29 8.58 -24.09
CA GLN A 101 -4.95 9.99 -23.96
C GLN A 101 -4.99 10.47 -22.51
N GLU A 102 -5.96 9.98 -21.74
CA GLU A 102 -6.06 10.25 -20.31
C GLU A 102 -4.89 9.59 -19.55
N ALA A 103 -4.56 8.34 -19.88
CA ALA A 103 -3.41 7.64 -19.31
C ALA A 103 -2.11 8.42 -19.54
N LEU A 104 -1.87 8.88 -20.78
CA LEU A 104 -0.68 9.68 -21.10
C LEU A 104 -0.63 11.00 -20.32
N ARG A 105 -1.77 11.70 -20.17
CA ARG A 105 -1.85 12.91 -19.34
C ARG A 105 -1.53 12.64 -17.88
N ASN A 106 -2.01 11.53 -17.34
CA ASN A 106 -1.71 11.13 -15.96
C ASN A 106 -0.24 10.79 -15.77
N ILE A 107 0.36 10.04 -16.71
CA ILE A 107 1.79 9.72 -16.68
C ILE A 107 2.62 11.03 -16.73
N GLU A 108 2.30 11.93 -17.63
CA GLU A 108 2.99 13.22 -17.77
C GLU A 108 2.91 14.07 -16.50
N ARG A 109 1.75 14.10 -15.84
CA ARG A 109 1.56 14.81 -14.58
C ARG A 109 2.39 14.22 -13.44
N GLU A 110 2.49 12.89 -13.37
CA GLU A 110 3.14 12.19 -12.25
C GLU A 110 4.66 11.98 -12.45
N LYS A 111 5.19 12.12 -13.66
CA LYS A 111 6.61 11.82 -13.95
C LYS A 111 7.60 12.62 -13.09
N GLU A 112 7.27 13.85 -12.69
CA GLU A 112 8.12 14.68 -11.83
C GLU A 112 8.31 14.06 -10.43
N ASN A 113 7.36 13.22 -9.99
CA ASN A 113 7.43 12.49 -8.73
C ASN A 113 8.31 11.22 -8.82
N PHE A 114 8.66 10.83 -10.06
CA PHE A 114 9.44 9.63 -10.37
C PHE A 114 10.60 9.98 -11.32
N PRO A 115 11.69 10.63 -10.83
CA PRO A 115 12.78 11.12 -11.67
C PRO A 115 13.45 10.06 -12.55
N LEU A 116 13.35 8.77 -12.13
CA LEU A 116 13.89 7.67 -12.93
C LEU A 116 13.10 7.42 -14.22
N TYR A 117 11.83 7.83 -14.30
CA TYR A 117 10.91 7.43 -15.37
C TYR A 117 11.46 7.74 -16.76
N GLU A 118 11.94 8.97 -17.02
CA GLU A 118 12.46 9.38 -18.34
C GLU A 118 13.66 8.52 -18.79
N SER A 119 14.46 8.03 -17.85
CA SER A 119 15.63 7.20 -18.17
C SER A 119 15.32 5.73 -18.40
N VAL A 120 14.11 5.28 -18.03
CA VAL A 120 13.72 3.87 -18.09
C VAL A 120 12.44 3.62 -18.89
N ARG A 121 11.71 4.63 -19.32
CA ARG A 121 10.37 4.50 -19.92
C ARG A 121 10.33 3.52 -21.11
N ASP A 122 11.38 3.52 -21.93
CA ASP A 122 11.50 2.66 -23.11
C ASP A 122 12.26 1.35 -22.85
N LYS A 123 12.71 1.12 -21.59
CA LYS A 123 13.37 -0.12 -21.19
C LYS A 123 12.34 -1.20 -20.85
N VAL A 124 12.68 -2.43 -21.18
CA VAL A 124 11.90 -3.61 -20.78
C VAL A 124 12.05 -3.80 -19.27
N VAL A 125 10.93 -4.03 -18.57
CA VAL A 125 10.87 -4.07 -17.10
C VAL A 125 11.83 -5.10 -16.50
N GLU A 126 12.03 -6.26 -17.14
CA GLU A 126 12.97 -7.28 -16.63
C GLU A 126 14.40 -6.77 -16.46
N THR A 127 14.82 -5.75 -17.23
CA THR A 127 16.18 -5.17 -17.18
C THR A 127 16.38 -4.17 -16.04
N LEU A 128 15.32 -3.79 -15.35
CA LEU A 128 15.37 -2.84 -14.24
C LEU A 128 15.86 -3.51 -12.95
N SER A 129 16.53 -2.71 -12.09
CA SER A 129 16.81 -3.17 -10.73
C SER A 129 15.52 -3.36 -9.93
N TYR A 130 15.59 -4.15 -8.85
CA TYR A 130 14.44 -4.37 -7.98
C TYR A 130 13.83 -3.06 -7.46
N GLY A 131 14.66 -2.13 -6.99
CA GLY A 131 14.20 -0.83 -6.52
C GLY A 131 13.52 0.01 -7.60
N GLN A 132 14.04 -0.01 -8.84
CA GLN A 132 13.41 0.65 -9.98
C GLN A 132 12.04 0.04 -10.28
N LYS A 133 11.91 -1.28 -10.29
CA LYS A 133 10.63 -1.98 -10.47
C LYS A 133 9.62 -1.57 -9.41
N ARG A 134 10.02 -1.46 -8.14
CA ARG A 134 9.16 -1.02 -7.02
C ARG A 134 8.63 0.40 -7.24
N LEU A 135 9.49 1.35 -7.63
CA LEU A 135 9.08 2.72 -7.92
C LEU A 135 8.12 2.80 -9.12
N ILE A 136 8.37 2.03 -10.17
CA ILE A 136 7.47 1.97 -11.34
C ILE A 136 6.13 1.31 -10.99
N ALA A 137 6.12 0.27 -10.14
CA ALA A 137 4.89 -0.33 -9.64
C ALA A 137 4.04 0.68 -8.83
N LEU A 138 4.67 1.50 -7.98
CA LEU A 138 3.96 2.59 -7.30
C LEU A 138 3.46 3.63 -8.30
N MET A 139 4.29 4.03 -9.27
CA MET A 139 3.87 4.96 -10.32
C MET A 139 2.63 4.45 -11.05
N SER A 140 2.59 3.16 -11.40
CA SER A 140 1.46 2.54 -12.08
C SER A 140 0.17 2.63 -11.27
N ALA A 141 0.25 2.40 -9.95
CA ALA A 141 -0.88 2.52 -9.04
C ALA A 141 -1.38 3.97 -8.92
N ILE A 142 -0.49 4.95 -8.97
CA ILE A 142 -0.84 6.38 -8.88
C ILE A 142 -1.48 6.87 -10.19
N VAL A 143 -0.87 6.54 -11.35
CA VAL A 143 -1.36 7.02 -12.66
C VAL A 143 -2.69 6.38 -13.06
N SER A 144 -3.02 5.19 -12.52
CA SER A 144 -4.30 4.53 -12.75
C SER A 144 -5.51 5.28 -12.17
N GLY A 145 -5.29 6.30 -11.34
CA GLY A 145 -6.34 7.22 -10.90
C GLY A 145 -7.28 6.70 -9.82
N GLU A 146 -6.98 5.57 -9.22
CA GLU A 146 -7.80 4.95 -8.18
C GLU A 146 -7.86 5.79 -6.90
N SER A 147 -8.96 5.70 -6.16
CA SER A 147 -9.17 6.47 -4.94
C SER A 147 -8.54 5.85 -3.68
N CYS A 148 -8.12 4.61 -3.77
CA CYS A 148 -7.38 3.93 -2.70
C CYS A 148 -6.15 3.25 -3.26
N ILE A 149 -5.00 3.44 -2.62
CA ILE A 149 -3.74 2.76 -2.95
C ILE A 149 -3.30 1.95 -1.74
N ILE A 150 -3.10 0.66 -1.94
CA ILE A 150 -2.59 -0.27 -0.93
C ILE A 150 -1.16 -0.65 -1.33
N ILE A 151 -0.21 -0.54 -0.41
CA ILE A 151 1.20 -0.83 -0.66
C ILE A 151 1.68 -1.84 0.37
N ASP A 152 2.00 -3.05 -0.09
CA ASP A 152 2.51 -4.11 0.76
C ASP A 152 4.04 -4.08 0.80
N GLU A 153 4.62 -4.13 2.03
CA GLU A 153 6.07 -4.12 2.27
C GLU A 153 6.79 -3.00 1.50
N ALA A 154 6.38 -1.76 1.73
CA ALA A 154 6.76 -0.61 0.91
C ALA A 154 8.27 -0.44 0.69
N THR A 155 9.08 -0.68 1.73
CA THR A 155 10.54 -0.41 1.73
C THR A 155 11.41 -1.62 1.45
N ASP A 156 10.82 -2.80 1.26
CA ASP A 156 11.59 -4.03 1.07
C ASP A 156 12.50 -3.94 -0.16
N GLY A 157 13.78 -4.27 0.02
CA GLY A 157 14.81 -4.24 -1.02
C GLY A 157 15.17 -2.86 -1.58
N LEU A 158 14.72 -1.76 -0.96
CA LEU A 158 15.06 -0.40 -1.39
C LEU A 158 16.28 0.16 -0.64
N ASP A 159 17.18 0.80 -1.38
CA ASP A 159 18.22 1.64 -0.80
C ASP A 159 17.63 2.96 -0.25
N VAL A 160 18.45 3.71 0.49
CA VAL A 160 18.04 4.98 1.15
C VAL A 160 17.48 6.00 0.16
N SER A 161 18.08 6.11 -1.03
CA SER A 161 17.65 7.07 -2.06
C SER A 161 16.26 6.71 -2.59
N ASN A 162 16.06 5.44 -2.95
CA ASN A 162 14.78 4.95 -3.45
C ASN A 162 13.67 5.00 -2.38
N ARG A 163 13.98 4.75 -1.09
CA ARG A 163 13.04 4.94 0.03
C ARG A 163 12.56 6.39 0.12
N LYS A 164 13.46 7.35 -0.02
CA LYS A 164 13.10 8.78 0.00
C LYS A 164 12.20 9.15 -1.16
N ILE A 165 12.50 8.68 -2.38
CA ILE A 165 11.64 8.89 -3.56
C ILE A 165 10.26 8.27 -3.33
N LEU A 166 10.20 7.02 -2.84
CA LEU A 166 8.96 6.32 -2.52
C LEU A 166 8.12 7.11 -1.50
N GLY A 167 8.72 7.52 -0.38
CA GLY A 167 8.04 8.30 0.66
C GLY A 167 7.46 9.60 0.13
N ASN A 168 8.24 10.36 -0.66
CA ASN A 168 7.77 11.59 -1.28
C ASN A 168 6.61 11.34 -2.26
N ALA A 169 6.68 10.27 -3.06
CA ALA A 169 5.62 9.91 -4.00
C ALA A 169 4.32 9.53 -3.25
N ILE A 170 4.41 8.76 -2.16
CA ILE A 170 3.28 8.41 -1.29
C ILE A 170 2.62 9.68 -0.72
N ARG A 171 3.41 10.59 -0.13
CA ARG A 171 2.91 11.85 0.45
C ARG A 171 2.23 12.76 -0.55
N LYS A 172 2.66 12.73 -1.82
CA LYS A 172 2.00 13.49 -2.90
C LYS A 172 0.75 12.77 -3.42
N ALA A 173 0.79 11.44 -3.49
CA ALA A 173 -0.31 10.61 -3.99
C ALA A 173 -1.56 10.66 -3.12
N VAL A 174 -1.43 10.96 -1.81
CA VAL A 174 -2.52 10.92 -0.84
C VAL A 174 -3.61 11.97 -1.09
N LYS A 175 -3.31 13.03 -1.83
CA LYS A 175 -4.28 14.12 -2.11
C LYS A 175 -5.54 13.57 -2.79
N GLY A 176 -6.68 13.59 -2.06
CA GLY A 176 -7.97 13.08 -2.52
C GLY A 176 -8.03 11.55 -2.64
N ARG A 177 -7.14 10.82 -1.94
CA ARG A 177 -7.09 9.36 -1.91
C ARG A 177 -6.88 8.86 -0.48
N ILE A 178 -7.13 7.58 -0.29
CA ILE A 178 -6.65 6.82 0.86
C ILE A 178 -5.39 6.09 0.45
N VAL A 179 -4.34 6.16 1.26
CA VAL A 179 -3.15 5.34 1.07
C VAL A 179 -2.94 4.48 2.31
N LEU A 180 -2.95 3.15 2.13
CA LEU A 180 -2.66 2.17 3.18
C LEU A 180 -1.32 1.51 2.86
N VAL A 181 -0.36 1.69 3.73
CA VAL A 181 1.01 1.17 3.59
C VAL A 181 1.25 0.11 4.67
N VAL A 182 1.76 -1.04 4.29
CA VAL A 182 2.36 -1.99 5.24
C VAL A 182 3.87 -1.75 5.27
N ALA A 183 4.40 -1.49 6.44
CA ALA A 183 5.84 -1.26 6.63
C ALA A 183 6.33 -1.94 7.91
N HIS A 184 7.59 -2.39 7.87
CA HIS A 184 8.33 -2.89 9.02
C HIS A 184 9.38 -1.88 9.51
N ASP A 185 9.72 -0.92 8.68
CA ASP A 185 10.69 0.14 8.94
C ASP A 185 9.97 1.29 9.68
N LEU A 186 10.23 1.43 10.99
CA LEU A 186 9.58 2.43 11.84
C LEU A 186 9.98 3.85 11.45
N THR A 187 11.25 4.04 11.04
CA THR A 187 11.74 5.32 10.53
C THR A 187 10.97 5.73 9.28
N PHE A 188 10.79 4.83 8.33
CA PHE A 188 9.99 5.10 7.14
C PHE A 188 8.52 5.36 7.51
N ALA A 189 7.95 4.58 8.41
CA ALA A 189 6.57 4.77 8.89
C ALA A 189 6.38 6.18 9.46
N SER A 190 7.32 6.65 10.31
CA SER A 190 7.27 7.99 10.91
C SER A 190 7.30 9.13 9.88
N GLN A 191 7.99 8.92 8.76
CA GLN A 191 8.13 9.93 7.71
C GLN A 191 6.90 10.04 6.80
N VAL A 192 6.16 8.94 6.59
CA VAL A 192 5.08 8.91 5.61
C VAL A 192 3.68 8.88 6.20
N ALA A 193 3.49 8.35 7.41
CA ALA A 193 2.19 8.18 8.03
C ALA A 193 1.55 9.51 8.46
N ASP A 194 0.25 9.64 8.29
CA ASP A 194 -0.59 10.54 9.07
C ASP A 194 -1.15 9.78 10.28
N CYS A 195 -1.47 8.50 10.08
CA CYS A 195 -2.03 7.61 11.10
C CYS A 195 -1.30 6.28 11.13
N LEU A 196 -1.20 5.70 12.32
CA LEU A 196 -0.56 4.42 12.60
C LEU A 196 -1.59 3.42 13.11
N VAL A 197 -1.44 2.17 12.69
CA VAL A 197 -2.24 1.03 13.15
C VAL A 197 -1.30 -0.12 13.40
N PHE A 198 -1.42 -0.77 14.56
CA PHE A 198 -0.66 -1.97 14.84
C PHE A 198 -1.57 -3.21 14.78
N MET A 199 -1.00 -4.33 14.38
CA MET A 199 -1.73 -5.59 14.30
C MET A 199 -1.05 -6.66 15.13
N LYS A 200 -1.77 -7.18 16.14
CA LYS A 200 -1.31 -8.25 17.02
C LYS A 200 -2.40 -9.32 17.12
N ASP A 201 -2.01 -10.59 17.05
CA ASP A 201 -2.90 -11.75 17.28
C ASP A 201 -4.21 -11.73 16.47
N GLY A 202 -4.16 -11.22 15.25
CA GLY A 202 -5.33 -11.13 14.36
C GLY A 202 -6.32 -10.02 14.72
N CYS A 203 -5.91 -9.05 15.55
CA CYS A 203 -6.67 -7.85 15.90
C CYS A 203 -5.87 -6.59 15.54
N LEU A 204 -6.57 -5.48 15.31
CA LEU A 204 -5.94 -4.15 15.17
C LEU A 204 -6.01 -3.39 16.50
N THR A 205 -5.01 -2.53 16.74
CA THR A 205 -5.12 -1.47 17.74
C THR A 205 -6.03 -0.36 17.24
N GLU A 206 -6.40 0.56 18.11
CA GLU A 206 -6.99 1.82 17.68
C GLU A 206 -6.04 2.58 16.76
N ILE A 207 -6.62 3.32 15.81
CA ILE A 207 -5.85 4.20 14.92
C ILE A 207 -5.30 5.36 15.73
N GLN A 208 -4.00 5.60 15.63
CA GLN A 208 -3.31 6.67 16.34
C GLN A 208 -2.71 7.66 15.36
N GLU A 209 -2.68 8.94 15.74
CA GLU A 209 -1.97 9.96 14.98
C GLU A 209 -0.46 9.74 15.09
N ASN A 210 0.25 10.11 14.02
CA ASN A 210 1.70 10.01 13.99
C ASN A 210 2.35 11.15 14.78
N ASN A 211 2.92 10.85 15.95
CA ASN A 211 3.63 11.79 16.83
C ASN A 211 5.16 11.68 16.69
N GLY A 212 5.65 11.01 15.69
CA GLY A 212 7.08 10.84 15.40
C GLY A 212 7.68 9.51 15.83
N GLU A 213 8.90 9.24 15.37
CA GLU A 213 9.57 7.95 15.51
C GLU A 213 9.73 7.45 16.96
N PRO A 214 10.14 8.27 17.94
CA PRO A 214 10.30 7.80 19.32
C PRO A 214 9.02 7.26 19.95
N GLU A 215 7.87 7.81 19.57
CA GLU A 215 6.56 7.34 20.05
C GLU A 215 6.19 6.00 19.40
N ILE A 216 6.47 5.87 18.11
CA ILE A 216 6.22 4.64 17.34
C ILE A 216 7.05 3.48 17.87
N GLU A 217 8.35 3.71 18.13
CA GLU A 217 9.25 2.70 18.73
C GLU A 217 8.74 2.24 20.10
N LYS A 218 8.37 3.18 20.97
CA LYS A 218 7.82 2.87 22.28
C LYS A 218 6.56 2.01 22.19
N MET A 219 5.64 2.37 21.27
CA MET A 219 4.42 1.60 21.05
C MET A 219 4.71 0.21 20.50
N TYR A 220 5.65 0.12 19.56
CA TYR A 220 6.08 -1.16 19.00
C TYR A 220 6.67 -2.07 20.09
N GLU A 221 7.55 -1.54 20.93
CA GLU A 221 8.12 -2.26 22.06
C GLU A 221 7.05 -2.72 23.06
N GLN A 222 6.13 -1.86 23.45
CA GLN A 222 5.04 -2.21 24.35
C GLN A 222 4.15 -3.34 23.82
N LEU A 223 3.91 -3.36 22.51
CA LEU A 223 3.04 -4.37 21.90
C LEU A 223 3.74 -5.71 21.65
N TYR A 224 5.06 -5.71 21.36
CA TYR A 224 5.74 -6.89 20.85
C TYR A 224 6.94 -7.37 21.68
N SER A 225 7.40 -6.62 22.72
CA SER A 225 8.59 -6.99 23.53
C SER A 225 8.40 -8.25 24.38
N GLU A 226 7.17 -8.72 24.60
CA GLU A 226 6.91 -9.93 25.40
C GLU A 226 7.11 -11.25 24.61
N GLU A 227 7.36 -11.21 23.30
CA GLU A 227 7.45 -12.39 22.44
C GLU A 227 8.90 -12.91 22.21
N GLY A 228 9.92 -12.19 22.69
CA GLY A 228 11.34 -12.56 22.53
C GLY A 228 11.88 -13.62 23.50
N GLY A 229 11.04 -14.23 24.32
CA GLY A 229 11.43 -15.12 25.41
C GLY A 229 10.82 -16.53 25.36
N ARG A 230 10.80 -17.20 24.20
CA ARG A 230 10.55 -18.66 24.14
C ARG A 230 11.39 -19.30 23.07
#